data_c83888d854a28765c128b99c19619512
#
_entry.id   c83888d854a28765c128b99c19619512
#
_cell.length_a   1.000
_cell.length_b   1.000
_cell.length_c   1.000
_cell.angle_alpha   90.00
_cell.angle_beta   90.00
_cell.angle_gamma   90.00
#
_symmetry.space_group_name_H-M   'P 1'
#
loop_
_entity.id
_entity.type
_entity.pdbx_description
1 polymer ?
#
loop_
_entity_poly.entity_id
_entity_poly.type
_entity_poly.pdbx_seq_one_letter_code
_entity_poly.pdbx_strand_id
1 'polypeptide(L)'
;MMIKFFCVALLIATASIGAGAEDVHSIAQAVDEHYNHLRTLQAEFAEEYRGAGIERTESGTVWLAKGGMKKPGKMRWEYRSPREKLFVSDGKDAWFYVPDDRQARKTDARKLDDVRSPLAFLLGKSKLEKELQGLSLAPDVAPVDAGDVVLRGVPQAMAERVSSILLEVTPERRIARIVINEADGSVTEYRFSEQKEDLPIPDGRFHFSPPAGTETVEGELGP
;
A
#
# COMPACT_ATOMS: atom_id res chain seq x y z
N MET A 1 -43.14 -41.40 54.79
CA MET A 1 -43.21 -40.00 54.20
C MET A 1 -42.01 -39.84 53.30
N MET A 2 -42.17 -40.15 51.98
CA MET A 2 -41.08 -40.21 51.00
C MET A 2 -41.05 -38.87 50.25
N ILE A 3 -39.95 -38.14 50.43
CA ILE A 3 -39.70 -36.89 49.70
C ILE A 3 -38.98 -37.22 48.39
N LYS A 4 -39.63 -36.97 47.25
CA LYS A 4 -39.04 -37.13 45.90
C LYS A 4 -38.30 -35.83 45.56
N PHE A 5 -36.95 -35.91 45.42
CA PHE A 5 -36.14 -34.84 44.84
C PHE A 5 -36.27 -34.88 43.30
N PHE A 6 -36.76 -33.81 42.75
CA PHE A 6 -36.82 -33.58 41.30
C PHE A 6 -35.56 -32.82 40.88
N CYS A 7 -34.60 -33.50 40.25
CA CYS A 7 -33.46 -32.84 39.63
C CYS A 7 -33.90 -32.25 38.28
N VAL A 8 -33.97 -30.90 38.20
CA VAL A 8 -34.12 -30.18 36.94
C VAL A 8 -32.72 -29.99 36.35
N ALA A 9 -32.42 -30.72 35.30
CA ALA A 9 -31.20 -30.53 34.52
C ALA A 9 -31.39 -29.32 33.56
N LEU A 10 -30.71 -28.22 33.85
CA LEU A 10 -30.68 -27.04 33.01
C LEU A 10 -29.69 -27.27 31.84
N LEU A 11 -30.19 -27.55 30.64
CA LEU A 11 -29.41 -27.64 29.42
C LEU A 11 -29.03 -26.18 28.99
N ILE A 12 -27.80 -25.80 29.21
CA ILE A 12 -27.22 -24.56 28.64
C ILE A 12 -26.81 -24.87 27.20
N ALA A 13 -27.64 -24.47 26.24
CA ALA A 13 -27.28 -24.49 24.82
C ALA A 13 -26.25 -23.34 24.55
N THR A 14 -24.99 -23.67 24.45
CA THR A 14 -23.95 -22.73 23.97
C THR A 14 -24.14 -22.59 22.46
N ALA A 15 -24.79 -21.50 22.04
CA ALA A 15 -24.79 -21.08 20.65
C ALA A 15 -23.36 -20.64 20.30
N SER A 16 -22.60 -21.49 19.63
CA SER A 16 -21.37 -21.12 18.97
C SER A 16 -21.76 -20.19 17.83
N ILE A 17 -21.58 -18.88 18.01
CA ILE A 17 -21.62 -17.92 16.90
C ILE A 17 -20.35 -18.23 16.10
N GLY A 18 -20.49 -19.04 15.07
CA GLY A 18 -19.45 -19.21 14.05
C GLY A 18 -19.26 -17.86 13.40
N ALA A 19 -18.17 -17.16 13.72
CA ALA A 19 -17.69 -16.08 12.90
C ALA A 19 -17.38 -16.70 11.53
N GLY A 20 -18.29 -16.56 10.57
CA GLY A 20 -18.05 -16.94 9.18
C GLY A 20 -16.78 -16.24 8.72
N ALA A 21 -15.85 -16.98 8.15
CA ALA A 21 -14.67 -16.37 7.54
C ALA A 21 -15.18 -15.32 6.54
N GLU A 22 -14.74 -14.08 6.71
CA GLU A 22 -15.10 -12.99 5.80
C GLU A 22 -14.58 -13.35 4.40
N ASP A 23 -15.42 -13.21 3.39
CA ASP A 23 -15.02 -13.58 2.04
C ASP A 23 -14.15 -12.47 1.40
N VAL A 24 -13.33 -12.87 0.45
CA VAL A 24 -12.37 -11.96 -0.23
C VAL A 24 -13.05 -10.76 -0.88
N HIS A 25 -14.26 -10.95 -1.41
CA HIS A 25 -15.02 -9.88 -2.06
C HIS A 25 -15.41 -8.79 -1.06
N SER A 26 -15.94 -9.17 0.10
CA SER A 26 -16.30 -8.23 1.17
C SER A 26 -15.08 -7.46 1.67
N ILE A 27 -13.93 -8.14 1.83
CA ILE A 27 -12.69 -7.49 2.26
C ILE A 27 -12.21 -6.49 1.21
N ALA A 28 -12.15 -6.90 -0.06
CA ALA A 28 -11.71 -6.05 -1.16
C ALA A 28 -12.59 -4.81 -1.30
N GLN A 29 -13.91 -4.97 -1.23
CA GLN A 29 -14.84 -3.86 -1.29
C GLN A 29 -14.63 -2.89 -0.11
N ALA A 30 -14.44 -3.40 1.10
CA ALA A 30 -14.23 -2.57 2.28
C ALA A 30 -12.90 -1.79 2.21
N VAL A 31 -11.83 -2.40 1.67
CA VAL A 31 -10.56 -1.71 1.39
C VAL A 31 -10.76 -0.61 0.34
N ASP A 32 -11.43 -0.92 -0.77
CA ASP A 32 -11.74 0.05 -1.81
C ASP A 32 -12.55 1.24 -1.25
N GLU A 33 -13.55 0.97 -0.44
CA GLU A 33 -14.36 2.01 0.22
C GLU A 33 -13.51 2.87 1.15
N HIS A 34 -12.68 2.24 1.99
CA HIS A 34 -11.77 2.93 2.89
C HIS A 34 -10.87 3.92 2.13
N TYR A 35 -10.08 3.40 1.17
CA TYR A 35 -9.16 4.25 0.41
C TYR A 35 -9.88 5.22 -0.53
N ASN A 36 -11.07 4.91 -1.04
CA ASN A 36 -11.84 5.84 -1.86
C ASN A 36 -12.37 7.05 -1.08
N HIS A 37 -12.56 6.96 0.20
CA HIS A 37 -13.02 8.06 1.05
C HIS A 37 -11.86 8.92 1.62
N LEU A 38 -10.65 8.39 1.70
CA LEU A 38 -9.49 9.15 2.16
C LEU A 38 -9.21 10.37 1.27
N ARG A 39 -8.86 11.49 1.88
CA ARG A 39 -8.39 12.69 1.19
C ARG A 39 -6.88 12.81 1.25
N THR A 40 -6.29 12.45 2.37
CA THR A 40 -4.85 12.48 2.60
C THR A 40 -4.42 11.29 3.44
N LEU A 41 -3.21 10.82 3.20
CA LEU A 41 -2.55 9.79 4.00
C LEU A 41 -1.11 10.22 4.27
N GLN A 42 -0.67 10.08 5.51
CA GLN A 42 0.74 10.11 5.89
C GLN A 42 1.06 8.79 6.57
N ALA A 43 2.19 8.17 6.24
CA ALA A 43 2.66 6.96 6.89
C ALA A 43 4.19 6.92 6.94
N GLU A 44 4.74 6.25 7.94
CA GLU A 44 6.10 5.76 7.88
C GLU A 44 6.13 4.49 7.04
N PHE A 45 7.19 4.31 6.24
CA PHE A 45 7.37 3.09 5.46
C PHE A 45 8.73 2.46 5.67
N ALA A 46 8.79 1.15 5.56
CA ALA A 46 10.00 0.36 5.32
C ALA A 46 9.84 -0.38 4.00
N GLU A 47 10.86 -0.32 3.16
CA GLU A 47 10.94 -1.01 1.88
C GLU A 47 12.08 -2.01 1.94
N GLU A 48 11.81 -3.27 1.65
CA GLU A 48 12.80 -4.32 1.50
C GLU A 48 12.79 -4.84 0.07
N TYR A 49 13.92 -4.77 -0.60
CA TYR A 49 14.13 -5.36 -1.91
C TYR A 49 15.07 -6.56 -1.81
N ARG A 50 14.70 -7.65 -2.46
CA ARG A 50 15.54 -8.85 -2.62
C ARG A 50 15.46 -9.32 -4.06
N GLY A 51 16.61 -9.35 -4.75
CA GLY A 51 16.67 -9.80 -6.14
C GLY A 51 18.08 -9.76 -6.69
N ALA A 52 18.40 -10.60 -7.67
CA ALA A 52 19.70 -10.68 -8.32
C ALA A 52 20.91 -10.75 -7.35
N GLY A 53 20.74 -11.37 -6.17
CA GLY A 53 21.76 -11.43 -5.13
C GLY A 53 21.96 -10.15 -4.33
N ILE A 54 21.08 -9.18 -4.48
CA ILE A 54 21.10 -7.91 -3.75
C ILE A 54 19.94 -7.92 -2.74
N GLU A 55 20.25 -7.50 -1.51
CA GLU A 55 19.27 -7.16 -0.49
C GLU A 55 19.45 -5.69 -0.10
N ARG A 56 18.35 -4.94 -0.06
CA ARG A 56 18.34 -3.53 0.29
C ARG A 56 17.15 -3.23 1.16
N THR A 57 17.41 -2.56 2.27
CA THR A 57 16.36 -2.04 3.16
C THR A 57 16.43 -0.52 3.16
N GLU A 58 15.29 0.11 2.91
CA GLU A 58 15.15 1.56 2.90
C GLU A 58 13.95 1.95 3.76
N SER A 59 13.97 3.16 4.31
CA SER A 59 12.84 3.64 5.11
C SER A 59 12.66 5.14 5.02
N GLY A 60 11.46 5.58 5.32
CA GLY A 60 11.13 6.99 5.24
C GLY A 60 9.68 7.29 5.58
N THR A 61 9.21 8.43 5.09
CA THR A 61 7.82 8.85 5.25
C THR A 61 7.19 9.07 3.87
N VAL A 62 5.94 8.65 3.73
CA VAL A 62 5.11 8.92 2.56
C VAL A 62 3.98 9.88 2.91
N TRP A 63 3.70 10.82 2.01
CA TRP A 63 2.52 11.68 2.03
C TRP A 63 1.77 11.53 0.73
N LEU A 64 0.48 11.32 0.83
CA LEU A 64 -0.43 11.23 -0.30
C LEU A 64 -1.55 12.24 -0.13
N ALA A 65 -1.89 12.94 -1.21
CA ALA A 65 -3.08 13.76 -1.28
C ALA A 65 -3.89 13.35 -2.52
N LYS A 66 -5.13 12.94 -2.28
CA LYS A 66 -6.00 12.46 -3.33
C LYS A 66 -6.35 13.57 -4.30
N GLY A 67 -6.39 13.23 -5.57
CA GLY A 67 -6.93 14.11 -6.59
C GLY A 67 -8.46 14.17 -6.54
N GLY A 68 -9.02 15.24 -7.09
CA GLY A 68 -10.46 15.32 -7.38
C GLY A 68 -10.73 14.99 -8.85
N MET A 69 -12.01 15.15 -9.28
CA MET A 69 -12.43 14.88 -10.68
C MET A 69 -11.61 15.62 -11.75
N LYS A 70 -11.01 16.75 -11.41
CA LYS A 70 -10.20 17.59 -12.32
C LYS A 70 -8.77 17.84 -11.84
N LYS A 71 -8.38 17.27 -10.71
CA LYS A 71 -7.04 17.45 -10.13
C LYS A 71 -6.40 16.09 -9.94
N PRO A 72 -5.18 15.86 -10.48
CA PRO A 72 -4.45 14.62 -10.22
C PRO A 72 -4.08 14.50 -8.74
N GLY A 73 -3.87 13.29 -8.29
CA GLY A 73 -3.33 13.03 -6.96
C GLY A 73 -1.88 13.52 -6.85
N LYS A 74 -1.47 13.82 -5.63
CA LYS A 74 -0.12 14.25 -5.30
C LYS A 74 0.52 13.23 -4.37
N MET A 75 1.81 13.06 -4.47
CA MET A 75 2.55 12.16 -3.59
C MET A 75 3.95 12.67 -3.30
N ARG A 76 4.47 12.29 -2.13
CA ARG A 76 5.83 12.56 -1.72
C ARG A 76 6.36 11.40 -0.91
N TRP A 77 7.49 10.84 -1.31
CA TRP A 77 8.24 9.81 -0.61
C TRP A 77 9.58 10.38 -0.21
N GLU A 78 9.81 10.53 1.06
CA GLU A 78 11.10 10.94 1.62
C GLU A 78 11.78 9.73 2.21
N TYR A 79 12.79 9.23 1.54
CA TYR A 79 13.68 8.20 2.05
C TYR A 79 14.73 8.85 2.96
N ARG A 80 14.93 8.29 4.14
CA ARG A 80 15.89 8.77 5.14
C ARG A 80 17.04 7.80 5.40
N SER A 81 16.81 6.53 5.19
CA SER A 81 17.81 5.48 5.47
C SER A 81 17.81 4.46 4.33
N PRO A 82 18.98 3.91 3.98
CA PRO A 82 20.34 4.30 4.39
C PRO A 82 20.83 5.58 3.71
N ARG A 83 20.18 6.01 2.61
CA ARG A 83 20.51 7.22 1.83
C ARG A 83 19.27 8.09 1.65
N GLU A 84 19.48 9.39 1.70
CA GLU A 84 18.41 10.32 1.40
C GLU A 84 18.05 10.26 -0.08
N LYS A 85 16.77 10.10 -0.37
CA LYS A 85 16.19 10.20 -1.71
C LYS A 85 14.82 10.86 -1.59
N LEU A 86 14.40 11.52 -2.61
CA LEU A 86 13.09 12.13 -2.69
C LEU A 86 12.41 11.73 -3.99
N PHE A 87 11.23 11.17 -3.89
CA PHE A 87 10.28 11.13 -4.99
C PHE A 87 9.11 12.04 -4.65
N VAL A 88 8.76 12.95 -5.56
CA VAL A 88 7.63 13.85 -5.34
C VAL A 88 6.89 14.12 -6.63
N SER A 89 5.56 14.11 -6.58
CA SER A 89 4.68 14.53 -7.67
C SER A 89 3.64 15.51 -7.17
N ASP A 90 3.51 16.65 -7.84
CA ASP A 90 2.45 17.62 -7.60
C ASP A 90 1.20 17.36 -8.44
N GLY A 91 1.23 16.25 -9.21
CA GLY A 91 0.17 15.83 -10.13
C GLY A 91 0.32 16.39 -11.55
N LYS A 92 1.28 17.27 -11.80
CA LYS A 92 1.67 17.75 -13.12
C LYS A 92 3.06 17.26 -13.47
N ASP A 93 4.02 17.56 -12.60
CA ASP A 93 5.42 17.15 -12.70
C ASP A 93 5.73 16.11 -11.63
N ALA A 94 6.63 15.21 -11.94
CA ALA A 94 7.21 14.28 -11.00
C ALA A 94 8.73 14.40 -11.00
N TRP A 95 9.30 14.30 -9.82
CA TRP A 95 10.72 14.46 -9.58
C TRP A 95 11.26 13.28 -8.79
N PHE A 96 12.44 12.82 -9.15
CA PHE A 96 13.27 11.95 -8.34
C PHE A 96 14.61 12.65 -8.09
N TYR A 97 14.97 12.83 -6.82
CA TYR A 97 16.16 13.55 -6.41
C TYR A 97 16.99 12.73 -5.44
N VAL A 98 18.29 12.66 -5.71
CA VAL A 98 19.27 12.03 -4.84
C VAL A 98 20.31 13.11 -4.48
N PRO A 99 20.31 13.60 -3.23
CA PRO A 99 21.19 14.67 -2.79
C PRO A 99 22.67 14.39 -3.03
N ASP A 100 23.12 13.17 -2.68
CA ASP A 100 24.53 12.75 -2.82
C ASP A 100 25.03 12.81 -4.27
N ASP A 101 24.15 12.48 -5.21
CA ASP A 101 24.48 12.47 -6.64
C ASP A 101 24.35 13.87 -7.27
N ARG A 102 23.79 14.83 -6.52
CA ARG A 102 23.43 16.18 -7.02
C ARG A 102 22.66 16.15 -8.32
N GLN A 103 21.80 15.13 -8.49
CA GLN A 103 21.00 14.93 -9.68
C GLN A 103 19.52 14.89 -9.34
N ALA A 104 18.71 15.63 -10.10
CA ALA A 104 17.27 15.58 -10.07
C ALA A 104 16.75 15.16 -11.46
N ARG A 105 15.95 14.13 -11.50
CA ARG A 105 15.25 13.69 -12.72
C ARG A 105 13.83 14.21 -12.70
N LYS A 106 13.37 14.73 -13.83
CA LYS A 106 12.01 15.26 -14.01
C LYS A 106 11.27 14.49 -15.09
N THR A 107 10.00 14.20 -14.85
CA THR A 107 9.09 13.69 -15.87
C THR A 107 7.69 14.29 -15.71
N ASP A 108 6.86 14.13 -16.73
CA ASP A 108 5.43 14.45 -16.65
C ASP A 108 4.75 13.41 -15.75
N ALA A 109 3.99 13.85 -14.73
CA ALA A 109 3.30 12.96 -13.80
C ALA A 109 2.33 11.98 -14.49
N ARG A 110 1.82 12.31 -15.69
CA ARG A 110 0.96 11.42 -16.48
C ARG A 110 1.72 10.17 -16.97
N LYS A 111 3.04 10.26 -17.15
CA LYS A 111 3.88 9.11 -17.51
C LYS A 111 4.06 8.13 -16.35
N LEU A 112 3.76 8.56 -15.11
CA LEU A 112 3.74 7.66 -13.96
C LEU A 112 2.54 6.72 -13.96
N ASP A 113 1.47 7.05 -14.69
CA ASP A 113 0.33 6.15 -14.86
C ASP A 113 0.71 4.90 -15.69
N ASP A 114 1.76 4.99 -16.53
CA ASP A 114 2.33 3.85 -17.24
C ASP A 114 3.27 3.01 -16.33
N VAL A 115 3.85 3.64 -15.31
CA VAL A 115 4.52 2.96 -14.20
C VAL A 115 3.47 2.81 -13.08
N ARG A 116 2.47 1.99 -13.32
CA ARG A 116 1.41 1.71 -12.34
C ARG A 116 2.05 1.01 -11.15
N SER A 117 2.57 1.85 -10.25
CA SER A 117 3.11 1.39 -8.99
C SER A 117 2.02 0.63 -8.24
N PRO A 118 2.31 -0.54 -7.70
CA PRO A 118 1.41 -1.23 -6.77
C PRO A 118 0.93 -0.34 -5.61
N LEU A 119 1.67 0.74 -5.35
CA LEU A 119 1.31 1.78 -4.38
C LEU A 119 0.12 2.65 -4.84
N ALA A 120 -0.33 2.53 -6.11
CA ALA A 120 -1.55 3.19 -6.59
C ALA A 120 -2.80 2.76 -5.80
N PHE A 121 -2.78 1.58 -5.17
CA PHE A 121 -3.87 1.14 -4.29
C PHE A 121 -4.05 2.10 -3.11
N LEU A 122 -2.97 2.65 -2.56
CA LEU A 122 -3.02 3.65 -1.48
C LEU A 122 -3.63 4.98 -1.93
N LEU A 123 -3.66 5.25 -3.24
CA LEU A 123 -4.28 6.45 -3.78
C LEU A 123 -5.79 6.34 -3.95
N GLY A 124 -6.38 5.15 -3.75
CA GLY A 124 -7.81 4.93 -3.76
C GLY A 124 -8.49 5.31 -5.09
N LYS A 125 -7.86 5.03 -6.23
CA LYS A 125 -8.43 5.23 -7.56
C LYS A 125 -8.80 3.93 -8.25
N SER A 126 -8.49 2.81 -7.61
CA SER A 126 -8.64 1.47 -8.16
C SER A 126 -9.76 0.70 -7.47
N LYS A 127 -10.23 -0.32 -8.13
CA LYS A 127 -11.02 -1.38 -7.53
C LYS A 127 -10.17 -2.63 -7.52
N LEU A 128 -9.84 -3.15 -6.33
CA LEU A 128 -8.95 -4.29 -6.18
C LEU A 128 -9.32 -5.46 -7.08
N GLU A 129 -10.61 -5.80 -7.16
CA GLU A 129 -11.09 -6.89 -8.01
C GLU A 129 -10.92 -6.64 -9.52
N LYS A 130 -10.87 -5.38 -9.94
CA LYS A 130 -10.63 -5.02 -11.35
C LYS A 130 -9.16 -4.96 -11.69
N GLU A 131 -8.34 -4.55 -10.72
CA GLU A 131 -6.91 -4.37 -10.93
C GLU A 131 -6.14 -5.68 -10.71
N LEU A 132 -6.62 -6.54 -9.80
CA LEU A 132 -5.97 -7.79 -9.42
C LEU A 132 -6.75 -8.99 -9.95
N GLN A 133 -6.25 -9.60 -11.01
CA GLN A 133 -6.81 -10.84 -11.54
C GLN A 133 -6.61 -11.99 -10.55
N GLY A 134 -7.61 -12.82 -10.38
CA GLY A 134 -7.57 -13.99 -9.49
C GLY A 134 -7.45 -13.62 -8.02
N LEU A 135 -8.01 -12.47 -7.62
CA LEU A 135 -7.98 -12.01 -6.22
C LEU A 135 -8.56 -13.08 -5.30
N SER A 136 -7.79 -13.47 -4.28
CA SER A 136 -8.11 -14.52 -3.32
C SER A 136 -7.48 -14.26 -1.97
N LEU A 137 -7.97 -14.92 -0.93
CA LEU A 137 -7.25 -15.02 0.34
C LEU A 137 -5.98 -15.84 0.16
N ALA A 138 -4.91 -15.50 0.87
CA ALA A 138 -3.62 -16.20 0.88
C ALA A 138 -3.33 -16.82 2.26
N PRO A 139 -4.05 -17.88 2.67
CA PRO A 139 -3.90 -18.48 4.00
C PRO A 139 -2.55 -19.20 4.19
N ASP A 140 -1.82 -19.43 3.11
CA ASP A 140 -0.46 -19.95 3.09
C ASP A 140 0.61 -18.90 3.44
N VAL A 141 0.22 -17.63 3.50
CA VAL A 141 1.09 -16.49 3.89
C VAL A 141 0.66 -16.01 5.27
N ALA A 142 1.57 -16.16 6.24
CA ALA A 142 1.32 -15.63 7.58
C ALA A 142 1.29 -14.10 7.55
N PRO A 143 0.27 -13.45 8.15
CA PRO A 143 0.28 -12.01 8.36
C PRO A 143 1.38 -11.64 9.36
N VAL A 144 1.85 -10.39 9.31
CA VAL A 144 2.82 -9.85 10.28
C VAL A 144 2.14 -9.64 11.62
N ASP A 145 0.94 -9.05 11.60
CA ASP A 145 0.17 -8.79 12.81
C ASP A 145 -1.02 -9.75 12.95
N ALA A 146 -1.25 -10.19 14.19
CA ALA A 146 -2.37 -11.08 14.48
C ALA A 146 -3.70 -10.40 14.22
N GLY A 147 -4.56 -11.04 13.44
CA GLY A 147 -5.88 -10.51 13.06
C GLY A 147 -5.92 -9.89 11.67
N ASP A 148 -4.78 -9.63 11.05
CA ASP A 148 -4.72 -9.19 9.66
C ASP A 148 -5.01 -10.35 8.71
N VAL A 149 -5.47 -10.03 7.52
CA VAL A 149 -5.69 -10.97 6.44
C VAL A 149 -4.81 -10.65 5.25
N VAL A 150 -4.34 -11.68 4.55
CA VAL A 150 -3.52 -11.48 3.34
C VAL A 150 -4.34 -11.83 2.11
N LEU A 151 -4.42 -10.88 1.18
CA LEU A 151 -4.99 -11.05 -0.14
C LEU A 151 -3.87 -11.28 -1.16
N ARG A 152 -4.15 -12.08 -2.20
CA ARG A 152 -3.25 -12.33 -3.33
C ARG A 152 -3.97 -12.08 -4.63
N GLY A 153 -3.30 -11.45 -5.60
CA GLY A 153 -3.78 -11.29 -6.96
C GLY A 153 -2.67 -10.92 -7.93
N VAL A 154 -2.95 -10.97 -9.23
CA VAL A 154 -2.00 -10.58 -10.29
C VAL A 154 -2.43 -9.24 -10.87
N PRO A 155 -1.59 -8.19 -10.86
CA PRO A 155 -1.96 -6.89 -11.40
C PRO A 155 -2.06 -6.97 -12.92
N GLN A 156 -3.27 -6.80 -13.48
CA GLN A 156 -3.53 -6.98 -14.92
C GLN A 156 -2.64 -6.10 -15.81
N ALA A 157 -2.44 -4.86 -15.40
CA ALA A 157 -1.66 -3.90 -16.17
C ALA A 157 -0.14 -4.19 -16.17
N MET A 158 0.32 -5.09 -15.29
CA MET A 158 1.74 -5.40 -15.08
C MET A 158 2.00 -6.90 -15.08
N ALA A 159 1.07 -7.71 -15.59
CA ALA A 159 1.14 -9.17 -15.53
C ALA A 159 2.38 -9.78 -16.22
N GLU A 160 3.00 -9.05 -17.16
CA GLU A 160 4.25 -9.46 -17.80
C GLU A 160 5.48 -9.30 -16.89
N ARG A 161 5.41 -8.40 -15.92
CA ARG A 161 6.51 -8.04 -15.02
C ARG A 161 6.30 -8.51 -13.57
N VAL A 162 5.04 -8.54 -13.13
CA VAL A 162 4.67 -8.87 -11.74
C VAL A 162 3.87 -10.15 -11.72
N SER A 163 4.42 -11.18 -11.10
CA SER A 163 3.81 -12.51 -10.99
C SER A 163 2.68 -12.54 -9.95
N SER A 164 2.79 -11.77 -8.88
CA SER A 164 1.73 -11.59 -7.90
C SER A 164 1.96 -10.38 -6.99
N ILE A 165 0.87 -9.87 -6.42
CA ILE A 165 0.90 -8.91 -5.32
C ILE A 165 0.20 -9.55 -4.12
N LEU A 166 0.79 -9.36 -2.93
CA LEU A 166 0.15 -9.65 -1.66
C LEU A 166 -0.20 -8.33 -0.99
N LEU A 167 -1.40 -8.24 -0.45
CA LEU A 167 -1.86 -7.11 0.36
C LEU A 167 -2.24 -7.63 1.74
N GLU A 168 -1.55 -7.18 2.77
CA GLU A 168 -1.95 -7.41 4.15
C GLU A 168 -2.88 -6.30 4.59
N VAL A 169 -4.05 -6.70 5.04
CA VAL A 169 -5.16 -5.81 5.37
C VAL A 169 -5.51 -5.97 6.84
N THR A 170 -5.49 -4.86 7.57
CA THR A 170 -5.86 -4.84 8.98
C THR A 170 -7.38 -4.96 9.17
N PRO A 171 -7.86 -5.26 10.39
CA PRO A 171 -9.29 -5.25 10.70
C PRO A 171 -9.98 -3.91 10.38
N GLU A 172 -9.24 -2.77 10.46
CA GLU A 172 -9.71 -1.43 10.10
C GLU A 172 -9.68 -1.15 8.59
N ARG A 173 -9.37 -2.16 7.76
CA ARG A 173 -9.29 -2.07 6.30
C ARG A 173 -8.14 -1.21 5.78
N ARG A 174 -7.10 -1.05 6.56
CA ARG A 174 -5.86 -0.40 6.13
C ARG A 174 -4.93 -1.42 5.49
N ILE A 175 -4.19 -1.00 4.50
CA ILE A 175 -3.10 -1.80 3.94
C ILE A 175 -1.88 -1.59 4.84
N ALA A 176 -1.48 -2.63 5.55
CA ALA A 176 -0.30 -2.63 6.42
C ALA A 176 0.96 -3.03 5.66
N ARG A 177 0.83 -3.95 4.69
CA ARG A 177 1.96 -4.45 3.91
C ARG A 177 1.54 -4.71 2.45
N ILE A 178 2.46 -4.40 1.53
CA ILE A 178 2.37 -4.77 0.12
C ILE A 178 3.62 -5.56 -0.24
N VAL A 179 3.46 -6.76 -0.79
CA VAL A 179 4.57 -7.55 -1.33
C VAL A 179 4.37 -7.70 -2.83
N ILE A 180 5.39 -7.35 -3.60
CA ILE A 180 5.42 -7.43 -5.05
C ILE A 180 6.39 -8.55 -5.41
N ASN A 181 5.86 -9.61 -6.00
CA ASN A 181 6.68 -10.70 -6.54
C ASN A 181 6.82 -10.47 -8.04
N GLU A 182 8.04 -10.22 -8.51
CA GLU A 182 8.30 -9.97 -9.91
C GLU A 182 8.52 -11.28 -10.69
N ALA A 183 8.38 -11.22 -12.01
CA ALA A 183 8.54 -12.38 -12.88
C ALA A 183 9.99 -12.90 -12.95
N ASP A 184 10.97 -12.05 -12.68
CA ASP A 184 12.39 -12.40 -12.61
C ASP A 184 12.80 -13.02 -11.26
N GLY A 185 11.85 -13.16 -10.32
CA GLY A 185 12.03 -13.71 -8.99
C GLY A 185 12.47 -12.68 -7.94
N SER A 186 12.60 -11.41 -8.30
CA SER A 186 12.81 -10.35 -7.31
C SER A 186 11.54 -10.08 -6.50
N VAL A 187 11.72 -9.60 -5.28
CA VAL A 187 10.65 -9.30 -4.34
C VAL A 187 10.88 -7.93 -3.74
N THR A 188 9.86 -7.10 -3.80
CA THR A 188 9.82 -5.82 -3.06
C THR A 188 8.70 -5.87 -2.04
N GLU A 189 9.02 -5.60 -0.79
CA GLU A 189 8.06 -5.53 0.31
C GLU A 189 8.01 -4.13 0.88
N TYR A 190 6.81 -3.56 0.99
CA TYR A 190 6.55 -2.32 1.70
C TYR A 190 5.74 -2.61 2.95
N ARG A 191 6.17 -2.09 4.10
CA ARG A 191 5.40 -2.07 5.35
C ARG A 191 5.09 -0.64 5.72
N PHE A 192 3.84 -0.38 6.10
CA PHE A 192 3.36 0.93 6.49
C PHE A 192 2.98 0.96 7.95
N SER A 193 3.50 1.93 8.67
CA SER A 193 3.21 2.17 10.08
C SER A 193 2.86 3.64 10.34
N GLU A 194 2.41 3.96 11.55
CA GLU A 194 2.07 5.35 11.95
C GLU A 194 1.13 6.03 10.94
N GLN A 195 0.18 5.28 10.35
CA GLN A 195 -0.74 5.79 9.36
C GLN A 195 -1.66 6.86 9.96
N LYS A 196 -1.63 8.06 9.38
CA LYS A 196 -2.45 9.23 9.74
C LYS A 196 -3.28 9.63 8.55
N GLU A 197 -4.58 9.57 8.71
CA GLU A 197 -5.56 9.75 7.65
C GLU A 197 -6.26 11.10 7.79
N ASP A 198 -6.65 11.67 6.66
CA ASP A 198 -7.43 12.91 6.55
C ASP A 198 -6.85 14.13 7.29
N LEU A 199 -5.57 14.09 7.65
CA LEU A 199 -4.90 15.26 8.21
C LEU A 199 -4.63 16.31 7.11
N PRO A 200 -4.72 17.60 7.44
CA PRO A 200 -4.35 18.66 6.52
C PRO A 200 -2.87 18.55 6.13
N ILE A 201 -2.58 18.36 4.85
CA ILE A 201 -1.23 18.40 4.30
C ILE A 201 -1.11 19.67 3.46
N PRO A 202 -0.21 20.63 3.81
CA PRO A 202 -0.01 21.84 3.03
C PRO A 202 0.42 21.52 1.60
N ASP A 203 -0.12 22.22 0.63
CA ASP A 203 0.21 22.03 -0.81
C ASP A 203 1.70 22.13 -1.09
N GLY A 204 2.42 23.01 -0.38
CA GLY A 204 3.87 23.16 -0.48
C GLY A 204 4.66 21.88 -0.18
N ARG A 205 4.07 20.90 0.53
CA ARG A 205 4.69 19.59 0.78
C ARG A 205 4.96 18.83 -0.53
N PHE A 206 4.14 19.05 -1.54
CA PHE A 206 4.23 18.36 -2.83
C PHE A 206 4.98 19.14 -3.90
N HIS A 207 5.54 20.32 -3.56
CA HIS A 207 6.39 21.08 -4.45
C HIS A 207 7.85 20.75 -4.21
N PHE A 208 8.61 20.69 -5.30
CA PHE A 208 10.05 20.52 -5.27
C PHE A 208 10.70 21.45 -6.27
N SER A 209 11.79 22.09 -5.83
CA SER A 209 12.69 22.84 -6.68
C SER A 209 14.11 22.34 -6.42
N PRO A 210 14.83 21.90 -7.44
CA PRO A 210 16.19 21.42 -7.27
C PRO A 210 17.07 22.48 -6.58
N PRO A 211 17.87 22.10 -5.56
CA PRO A 211 18.84 22.99 -4.94
C PRO A 211 19.87 23.53 -5.96
N ALA A 212 20.48 24.65 -5.63
CA ALA A 212 21.55 25.24 -6.47
C ALA A 212 22.69 24.23 -6.67
N GLY A 213 23.16 24.08 -7.92
CA GLY A 213 24.20 23.12 -8.28
C GLY A 213 23.70 21.67 -8.50
N THR A 214 22.40 21.47 -8.52
CA THR A 214 21.80 20.18 -8.90
C THR A 214 21.65 20.11 -10.43
N GLU A 215 22.16 19.05 -11.02
CA GLU A 215 21.89 18.71 -12.42
C GLU A 215 20.45 18.24 -12.60
N THR A 216 19.74 18.84 -13.55
CA THR A 216 18.37 18.43 -13.87
C THR A 216 18.36 17.68 -15.20
N VAL A 217 17.83 16.45 -15.18
CA VAL A 217 17.70 15.59 -16.36
C VAL A 217 16.22 15.32 -16.59
N GLU A 218 15.76 15.52 -17.83
CA GLU A 218 14.42 15.09 -18.23
C GLU A 218 14.46 13.65 -18.76
N GLY A 219 13.52 12.83 -18.34
CA GLY A 219 13.46 11.42 -18.76
C GLY A 219 12.64 10.57 -17.83
N GLU A 220 12.77 9.24 -18.00
CA GLU A 220 12.13 8.28 -17.12
C GLU A 220 12.73 8.35 -15.70
N LEU A 221 11.85 8.24 -14.72
CA LEU A 221 12.24 8.10 -13.31
C LEU A 221 12.55 6.63 -13.07
N GLY A 222 13.74 6.22 -13.43
CA GLY A 222 14.25 4.89 -13.06
C GLY A 222 15.09 4.96 -11.79
N PRO A 223 15.22 3.84 -11.06
CA PRO A 223 16.18 3.75 -9.97
C PRO A 223 17.60 3.92 -10.49
#